data_ce062c5964cce3007b5620ad8bd32bd2
#
_entry.id   ce062c5964cce3007b5620ad8bd32bd2
#
_cell.length_a   1.000
_cell.length_b   1.000
_cell.length_c   1.000
_cell.angle_alpha   90.00
_cell.angle_beta   90.00
_cell.angle_gamma   90.00
#
_symmetry.space_group_name_H-M   'P 1'
#
loop_
_entity.id
_entity.type
_entity.pdbx_description
1 polymer ?
#
loop_
_entity_poly.entity_id
_entity_poly.type
_entity_poly.pdbx_seq_one_letter_code
_entity_poly.pdbx_strand_id
1 'polypeptide(L)'
;IYLNGDSLLNFQPTRYHCCIDLPAGDSIMPSILPIAQEPTQVITDSLTAPLQHTIYVTAEDGTQGQYQLNFQRTYSDADTLLAIYGDEVLISGFKPDSFYYAYSLPVGTNTFPTLSWLEADKWQNITITKPQETPLKLTNQIEVMAGNGKKNTYTVAYEILQSTIDTLQMIYIGPDSLTGFVANTLEYNINLAPGDTIVPEIWWKEGDAYPTVRQQ
;
A
#
# COMPACT_ATOMS: atom_id res chain seq x y z
N ILE A 1 9.86 37.21 -20.98
CA ILE A 1 8.66 36.65 -20.33
C ILE A 1 9.08 36.06 -19.01
N TYR A 2 8.35 36.33 -17.93
CA TYR A 2 8.54 35.78 -16.60
C TYR A 2 7.33 34.94 -16.21
N LEU A 3 7.58 33.85 -15.48
CA LEU A 3 6.56 32.96 -14.90
C LEU A 3 6.75 32.92 -13.39
N ASN A 4 5.74 33.32 -12.62
CA ASN A 4 5.81 33.45 -11.15
C ASN A 4 7.01 34.26 -10.64
N GLY A 5 7.49 35.23 -11.45
CA GLY A 5 8.65 36.06 -11.14
C GLY A 5 9.99 35.56 -11.65
N ASP A 6 10.07 34.31 -12.13
CA ASP A 6 11.27 33.72 -12.71
C ASP A 6 11.29 33.86 -14.25
N SER A 7 12.47 34.11 -14.81
CA SER A 7 12.64 34.19 -16.26
C SER A 7 12.28 32.86 -16.94
N LEU A 8 11.44 32.91 -17.98
CA LEU A 8 11.13 31.73 -18.79
C LEU A 8 12.42 31.17 -19.41
N LEU A 9 12.79 29.95 -19.00
CA LEU A 9 13.99 29.27 -19.51
C LEU A 9 13.90 29.07 -21.03
N ASN A 10 15.01 29.32 -21.71
CA ASN A 10 15.14 29.18 -23.17
C ASN A 10 14.18 30.06 -23.99
N PHE A 11 13.60 31.12 -23.40
CA PHE A 11 12.83 32.09 -24.15
C PHE A 11 13.74 32.83 -25.13
N GLN A 12 13.29 32.90 -26.39
CA GLN A 12 13.94 33.71 -27.45
C GLN A 12 12.87 34.59 -28.11
N PRO A 13 13.13 35.88 -28.34
CA PRO A 13 12.16 36.79 -28.94
C PRO A 13 11.68 36.39 -30.35
N THR A 14 12.46 35.54 -31.03
CA THR A 14 12.13 35.00 -32.35
C THR A 14 11.36 33.69 -32.32
N ARG A 15 11.12 33.14 -31.11
CA ARG A 15 10.39 31.89 -30.94
C ARG A 15 8.98 32.17 -30.45
N TYR A 16 8.02 32.05 -31.34
CA TYR A 16 6.62 32.43 -31.11
C TYR A 16 5.77 31.35 -30.42
N HIS A 17 6.29 30.15 -30.29
CA HIS A 17 5.61 29.03 -29.60
C HIS A 17 6.52 28.44 -28.51
N CYS A 18 6.03 28.40 -27.30
CA CYS A 18 6.74 27.83 -26.15
C CYS A 18 5.88 26.74 -25.50
N CYS A 19 6.46 25.56 -25.27
CA CYS A 19 5.86 24.53 -24.43
C CYS A 19 6.48 24.61 -23.04
N ILE A 20 5.64 24.59 -22.02
CA ILE A 20 6.02 24.78 -20.61
C ILE A 20 5.45 23.63 -19.81
N ASP A 21 6.33 22.86 -19.18
CA ASP A 21 5.92 21.78 -18.30
C ASP A 21 5.54 22.34 -16.93
N LEU A 22 4.31 22.06 -16.49
CA LEU A 22 3.87 22.32 -15.14
C LEU A 22 4.22 21.11 -14.27
N PRO A 23 4.77 21.33 -13.05
CA PRO A 23 5.05 20.24 -12.13
C PRO A 23 3.83 19.37 -11.87
N ALA A 24 4.05 18.09 -11.59
CA ALA A 24 2.99 17.17 -11.24
C ALA A 24 2.19 17.73 -10.07
N GLY A 25 0.87 17.87 -10.29
CA GLY A 25 -0.07 18.34 -9.30
C GLY A 25 -0.27 19.83 -9.15
N ASP A 26 0.41 20.66 -9.90
CA ASP A 26 0.06 22.06 -9.95
C ASP A 26 -1.26 22.24 -10.71
N SER A 27 -2.29 22.65 -9.98
CA SER A 27 -3.61 22.97 -10.54
C SER A 27 -3.72 24.43 -10.96
N ILE A 28 -2.78 25.29 -10.52
CA ILE A 28 -2.79 26.73 -10.72
C ILE A 28 -1.84 27.07 -11.87
N MET A 29 -2.34 27.85 -12.83
CA MET A 29 -1.51 28.44 -13.88
C MET A 29 -0.54 29.46 -13.27
N PRO A 30 0.74 29.48 -13.69
CA PRO A 30 1.68 30.48 -13.23
C PRO A 30 1.23 31.89 -13.67
N SER A 31 1.54 32.87 -12.87
CA SER A 31 1.41 34.26 -13.30
C SER A 31 2.40 34.55 -14.42
N ILE A 32 1.95 35.21 -15.49
CA ILE A 32 2.75 35.51 -16.66
C ILE A 32 3.00 37.01 -16.67
N LEU A 33 4.27 37.40 -16.77
CA LEU A 33 4.66 38.81 -16.92
C LEU A 33 5.52 38.97 -18.18
N PRO A 34 4.94 39.42 -19.28
CA PRO A 34 5.73 39.82 -20.45
C PRO A 34 6.41 41.20 -20.20
N ILE A 35 7.62 41.34 -20.68
CA ILE A 35 8.35 42.62 -20.63
C ILE A 35 8.54 43.12 -22.06
N ALA A 36 8.17 44.37 -22.30
CA ALA A 36 8.39 45.02 -23.56
C ALA A 36 9.89 45.19 -23.86
N GLN A 37 10.29 45.00 -25.10
CA GLN A 37 11.64 45.29 -25.57
C GLN A 37 11.86 46.80 -25.76
N GLU A 38 10.81 47.49 -26.23
CA GLU A 38 10.81 48.93 -26.44
C GLU A 38 9.67 49.58 -25.66
N PRO A 39 9.86 50.81 -25.12
CA PRO A 39 8.85 51.47 -24.28
C PRO A 39 7.54 51.78 -25.01
N THR A 40 7.56 51.89 -26.31
CA THR A 40 6.40 52.21 -27.17
C THR A 40 5.55 51.00 -27.53
N GLN A 41 6.02 49.79 -27.22
CA GLN A 41 5.25 48.57 -27.46
C GLN A 41 4.04 48.48 -26.52
N VAL A 42 2.89 48.11 -27.08
CA VAL A 42 1.71 47.74 -26.29
C VAL A 42 1.63 46.22 -26.20
N ILE A 43 1.60 45.71 -24.97
CA ILE A 43 1.49 44.27 -24.71
C ILE A 43 0.14 44.00 -24.09
N THR A 44 -0.57 43.02 -24.62
CA THR A 44 -1.79 42.46 -24.04
C THR A 44 -1.67 40.95 -24.01
N ASP A 45 -2.33 40.33 -23.05
CA ASP A 45 -2.32 38.89 -22.91
C ASP A 45 -3.72 38.34 -22.59
N SER A 46 -3.97 37.10 -22.97
CA SER A 46 -5.22 36.43 -22.70
C SER A 46 -5.06 34.92 -22.59
N LEU A 47 -5.85 34.32 -21.72
CA LEU A 47 -6.03 32.88 -21.67
C LEU A 47 -6.95 32.46 -22.81
N THR A 48 -6.38 31.83 -23.84
CA THR A 48 -7.12 31.44 -25.05
C THR A 48 -7.72 30.04 -24.98
N ALA A 49 -7.17 29.18 -24.12
CA ALA A 49 -7.72 27.86 -23.79
C ALA A 49 -7.21 27.45 -22.40
N PRO A 50 -7.76 26.40 -21.74
CA PRO A 50 -7.43 26.04 -20.34
C PRO A 50 -5.95 25.88 -20.00
N LEU A 51 -5.10 25.56 -20.98
CA LEU A 51 -3.65 25.42 -20.83
C LEU A 51 -2.88 26.19 -21.92
N GLN A 52 -3.48 27.24 -22.48
CA GLN A 52 -2.89 28.03 -23.53
C GLN A 52 -3.06 29.52 -23.26
N HIS A 53 -1.95 30.22 -23.24
CA HIS A 53 -1.92 31.68 -23.04
C HIS A 53 -1.29 32.34 -24.25
N THR A 54 -1.91 33.40 -24.77
CA THR A 54 -1.42 34.15 -25.93
C THR A 54 -1.08 35.55 -25.48
N ILE A 55 0.13 35.99 -25.83
CA ILE A 55 0.63 37.34 -25.59
C ILE A 55 0.69 38.03 -26.95
N TYR A 56 0.02 39.18 -27.07
CA TYR A 56 0.05 40.01 -28.25
C TYR A 56 0.98 41.21 -28.01
N VAL A 57 1.81 41.49 -28.95
CA VAL A 57 2.73 42.63 -28.92
C VAL A 57 2.45 43.51 -30.15
N THR A 58 2.09 44.75 -29.89
CA THR A 58 1.87 45.74 -30.99
C THR A 58 2.99 46.76 -30.93
N ALA A 59 3.70 46.92 -32.02
CA ALA A 59 4.73 47.93 -32.19
C ALA A 59 4.11 49.32 -32.45
N GLU A 60 4.89 50.38 -32.36
CA GLU A 60 4.44 51.77 -32.55
C GLU A 60 3.86 52.03 -33.96
N ASP A 61 4.37 51.33 -34.97
CA ASP A 61 3.89 51.40 -36.34
C ASP A 61 2.60 50.59 -36.59
N GLY A 62 2.05 49.94 -35.57
CA GLY A 62 0.87 49.10 -35.63
C GLY A 62 1.14 47.65 -36.05
N THR A 63 2.39 47.27 -36.28
CA THR A 63 2.75 45.88 -36.58
C THR A 63 2.48 45.00 -35.34
N GLN A 64 1.84 43.85 -35.56
CA GLN A 64 1.48 42.93 -34.46
C GLN A 64 2.22 41.60 -34.57
N GLY A 65 2.71 41.16 -33.42
CA GLY A 65 3.23 39.83 -33.20
C GLY A 65 2.49 39.10 -32.06
N GLN A 66 2.57 37.79 -32.02
CA GLN A 66 1.99 37.03 -30.93
C GLN A 66 2.92 35.92 -30.47
N TYR A 67 2.94 35.67 -29.18
CA TYR A 67 3.59 34.51 -28.54
C TYR A 67 2.53 33.60 -27.96
N GLN A 68 2.64 32.30 -28.23
CA GLN A 68 1.74 31.31 -27.72
C GLN A 68 2.50 30.44 -26.73
N LEU A 69 2.02 30.45 -25.45
CA LEU A 69 2.52 29.63 -24.39
C LEU A 69 1.56 28.45 -24.20
N ASN A 70 2.03 27.25 -24.45
CA ASN A 70 1.27 26.03 -24.26
C ASN A 70 1.79 25.35 -23.01
N PHE A 71 0.93 25.21 -22.00
CA PHE A 71 1.25 24.52 -20.76
C PHE A 71 0.82 23.08 -20.86
N GLN A 72 1.68 22.18 -20.45
CA GLN A 72 1.34 20.77 -20.33
C GLN A 72 1.63 20.30 -18.91
N ARG A 73 0.76 19.44 -18.38
CA ARG A 73 0.94 18.86 -17.06
C ARG A 73 1.72 17.56 -17.19
N THR A 74 2.83 17.49 -16.48
CA THR A 74 3.49 16.21 -16.21
C THR A 74 2.80 15.55 -15.04
N TYR A 75 2.41 14.31 -15.22
CA TYR A 75 1.84 13.48 -14.15
C TYR A 75 2.93 12.55 -13.63
N SER A 76 2.94 12.37 -12.30
CA SER A 76 3.85 11.39 -11.67
C SER A 76 3.58 9.99 -12.23
N ASP A 77 4.65 9.23 -12.46
CA ASP A 77 4.61 7.81 -12.84
C ASP A 77 4.90 6.88 -11.64
N ALA A 78 5.00 7.45 -10.43
CA ALA A 78 5.21 6.69 -9.21
C ALA A 78 4.01 5.77 -8.93
N ASP A 79 4.13 4.50 -9.26
CA ASP A 79 3.14 3.45 -9.07
C ASP A 79 3.53 2.43 -8.00
N THR A 80 4.52 2.79 -7.15
CA THR A 80 5.03 1.96 -6.06
C THR A 80 4.86 2.65 -4.71
N LEU A 81 4.87 1.87 -3.61
CA LEU A 81 4.83 2.36 -2.24
C LEU A 81 6.24 2.47 -1.66
N LEU A 82 6.43 3.34 -0.68
CA LEU A 82 7.67 3.41 0.11
C LEU A 82 7.70 2.39 1.24
N ALA A 83 6.53 2.02 1.78
CA ALA A 83 6.39 1.02 2.83
C ALA A 83 4.98 0.44 2.87
N ILE A 84 4.85 -0.78 3.41
CA ILE A 84 3.57 -1.39 3.83
C ILE A 84 3.74 -1.85 5.27
N TYR A 85 2.75 -1.57 6.11
CA TYR A 85 2.72 -1.93 7.52
C TYR A 85 1.54 -2.84 7.81
N GLY A 86 1.70 -3.77 8.74
CA GLY A 86 0.64 -4.53 9.40
C GLY A 86 0.62 -4.16 10.88
N ASP A 87 -0.49 -3.62 11.39
CA ASP A 87 -0.63 -3.10 12.76
C ASP A 87 0.56 -2.19 13.14
N GLU A 88 0.89 -1.21 12.28
CA GLU A 88 1.97 -0.24 12.43
C GLU A 88 3.40 -0.82 12.36
N VAL A 89 3.56 -2.14 12.16
CA VAL A 89 4.86 -2.79 12.00
C VAL A 89 5.18 -2.96 10.51
N LEU A 90 6.36 -2.50 10.10
CA LEU A 90 6.81 -2.66 8.70
C LEU A 90 6.84 -4.13 8.31
N ILE A 91 6.23 -4.49 7.17
CA ILE A 91 6.30 -5.85 6.63
C ILE A 91 7.77 -6.21 6.37
N SER A 92 8.16 -7.37 6.92
CA SER A 92 9.54 -7.84 6.83
C SER A 92 10.00 -8.00 5.38
N GLY A 93 11.16 -7.44 5.06
CA GLY A 93 11.75 -7.53 3.73
C GLY A 93 11.06 -6.67 2.67
N PHE A 94 10.26 -5.67 3.06
CA PHE A 94 9.60 -4.78 2.10
C PHE A 94 10.61 -4.13 1.16
N LYS A 95 10.28 -4.14 -0.13
CA LYS A 95 10.98 -3.41 -1.21
C LYS A 95 9.93 -2.86 -2.19
N PRO A 96 10.06 -1.61 -2.65
CA PRO A 96 9.08 -0.99 -3.55
C PRO A 96 8.79 -1.75 -4.85
N ASP A 97 9.76 -2.50 -5.34
CA ASP A 97 9.72 -3.28 -6.59
C ASP A 97 9.33 -4.76 -6.39
N SER A 98 9.00 -5.17 -5.17
CA SER A 98 8.49 -6.49 -4.85
C SER A 98 6.99 -6.40 -4.58
N PHE A 99 6.19 -7.17 -5.32
CA PHE A 99 4.73 -7.06 -5.29
C PHE A 99 4.01 -8.21 -4.58
N TYR A 100 4.76 -9.10 -3.93
CA TYR A 100 4.18 -10.21 -3.16
C TYR A 100 4.89 -10.37 -1.81
N TYR A 101 4.10 -10.42 -0.74
CA TYR A 101 4.56 -10.61 0.64
C TYR A 101 3.74 -11.69 1.32
N ALA A 102 4.43 -12.63 1.98
CA ALA A 102 3.81 -13.58 2.90
C ALA A 102 3.92 -13.04 4.33
N TYR A 103 2.81 -13.00 5.04
CA TYR A 103 2.70 -12.54 6.43
C TYR A 103 2.27 -13.73 7.30
N SER A 104 3.21 -14.29 8.06
CA SER A 104 2.92 -15.42 8.95
C SER A 104 2.26 -14.93 10.23
N LEU A 105 1.14 -15.55 10.56
CA LEU A 105 0.37 -15.27 11.75
C LEU A 105 0.50 -16.42 12.76
N PRO A 106 0.47 -16.13 14.06
CA PRO A 106 0.51 -17.18 15.10
C PRO A 106 -0.62 -18.19 14.95
N VAL A 107 -0.39 -19.37 15.49
CA VAL A 107 -1.41 -20.43 15.61
C VAL A 107 -2.67 -19.87 16.28
N GLY A 108 -3.85 -20.20 15.73
CA GLY A 108 -5.13 -19.78 16.28
C GLY A 108 -5.52 -18.34 16.08
N THR A 109 -4.76 -17.58 15.27
CA THR A 109 -5.14 -16.23 14.89
C THR A 109 -6.48 -16.24 14.16
N ASN A 110 -7.40 -15.42 14.65
CA ASN A 110 -8.73 -15.20 14.06
C ASN A 110 -8.94 -13.74 13.61
N THR A 111 -7.95 -12.88 13.83
CA THR A 111 -7.94 -11.48 13.44
C THR A 111 -6.74 -11.21 12.53
N PHE A 112 -6.93 -10.40 11.51
CA PHE A 112 -5.88 -10.06 10.57
C PHE A 112 -5.38 -8.65 10.85
N PRO A 113 -4.07 -8.38 10.66
CA PRO A 113 -3.52 -7.06 10.87
C PRO A 113 -4.14 -6.05 9.90
N THR A 114 -4.35 -4.86 10.41
CA THR A 114 -4.77 -3.71 9.60
C THR A 114 -3.58 -3.25 8.77
N LEU A 115 -3.74 -3.25 7.45
CA LEU A 115 -2.70 -2.77 6.55
C LEU A 115 -2.75 -1.24 6.44
N SER A 116 -1.58 -0.64 6.49
CA SER A 116 -1.34 0.77 6.17
C SER A 116 -0.09 0.88 5.31
N TRP A 117 0.13 2.02 4.68
CA TRP A 117 1.24 2.20 3.74
C TRP A 117 1.76 3.63 3.76
N LEU A 118 2.96 3.80 3.21
CA LEU A 118 3.56 5.09 2.94
C LEU A 118 3.62 5.29 1.42
N GLU A 119 2.98 6.34 0.97
CA GLU A 119 2.93 6.73 -0.43
C GLU A 119 4.29 7.23 -0.92
N ALA A 120 4.65 6.92 -2.18
CA ALA A 120 5.83 7.49 -2.82
C ALA A 120 5.54 8.89 -3.40
N ASP A 121 4.27 9.18 -3.69
CA ASP A 121 3.82 10.44 -4.26
C ASP A 121 2.40 10.76 -3.78
N LYS A 122 2.16 12.02 -3.40
CA LYS A 122 0.84 12.51 -2.94
C LYS A 122 -0.28 12.42 -3.99
N TRP A 123 0.06 12.15 -5.24
CA TRP A 123 -0.88 12.03 -6.37
C TRP A 123 -1.24 10.59 -6.68
N GLN A 124 -0.75 9.66 -5.88
CA GLN A 124 -1.17 8.27 -5.98
C GLN A 124 -2.62 8.12 -5.52
N ASN A 125 -3.38 7.31 -6.25
CA ASN A 125 -4.65 6.80 -5.78
C ASN A 125 -4.47 5.34 -5.37
N ILE A 126 -4.67 5.05 -4.09
CA ILE A 126 -4.40 3.73 -3.52
C ILE A 126 -5.71 3.13 -3.03
N THR A 127 -5.98 1.92 -3.46
CA THR A 127 -7.15 1.16 -3.07
C THR A 127 -6.76 -0.20 -2.52
N ILE A 128 -7.42 -0.62 -1.44
CA ILE A 128 -7.25 -1.96 -0.88
C ILE A 128 -8.50 -2.79 -1.14
N THR A 129 -8.30 -3.97 -1.71
CA THR A 129 -9.36 -4.96 -1.85
C THR A 129 -9.26 -5.92 -0.68
N LYS A 130 -10.32 -5.97 0.13
CA LYS A 130 -10.41 -6.93 1.23
C LYS A 130 -10.45 -8.36 0.69
N PRO A 131 -9.93 -9.34 1.43
CA PRO A 131 -9.80 -10.71 0.93
C PRO A 131 -11.15 -11.29 0.57
N GLN A 132 -11.20 -12.02 -0.53
CA GLN A 132 -12.21 -13.07 -0.67
C GLN A 132 -11.84 -14.19 0.29
N GLU A 133 -12.72 -14.46 1.24
CA GLU A 133 -12.58 -15.54 2.20
C GLU A 133 -12.64 -16.89 1.46
N THR A 134 -11.49 -17.41 1.10
CA THR A 134 -11.34 -18.84 0.85
C THR A 134 -10.67 -19.44 2.10
N PRO A 135 -11.09 -20.64 2.59
CA PRO A 135 -10.71 -21.12 3.92
C PRO A 135 -9.21 -21.35 4.15
N LEU A 136 -8.34 -21.13 3.17
CA LEU A 136 -6.92 -21.50 3.22
C LEU A 136 -5.93 -20.40 2.77
N LYS A 137 -6.36 -19.34 2.12
CA LYS A 137 -5.48 -18.21 1.75
C LYS A 137 -6.26 -16.91 1.78
N LEU A 138 -5.99 -16.11 2.78
CA LEU A 138 -6.45 -14.74 2.84
C LEU A 138 -5.37 -13.86 2.23
N THR A 139 -5.74 -13.12 1.19
CA THR A 139 -4.82 -12.17 0.53
C THR A 139 -5.47 -10.81 0.46
N ASN A 140 -4.75 -9.77 0.88
CA ASN A 140 -5.12 -8.39 0.57
C ASN A 140 -4.39 -7.95 -0.69
N GLN A 141 -5.07 -7.23 -1.56
CA GLN A 141 -4.47 -6.57 -2.71
C GLN A 141 -4.53 -5.05 -2.51
N ILE A 142 -3.38 -4.40 -2.67
CA ILE A 142 -3.24 -2.95 -2.64
C ILE A 142 -2.90 -2.50 -4.06
N GLU A 143 -3.87 -1.94 -4.77
CA GLU A 143 -3.65 -1.33 -6.07
C GLU A 143 -3.15 0.10 -5.87
N VAL A 144 -2.04 0.42 -6.49
CA VAL A 144 -1.42 1.76 -6.52
C VAL A 144 -1.52 2.29 -7.95
N MET A 145 -2.26 3.36 -8.13
CA MET A 145 -2.37 4.04 -9.40
C MET A 145 -1.62 5.38 -9.33
N ALA A 146 -0.61 5.54 -10.16
CA ALA A 146 0.14 6.78 -10.31
C ALA A 146 -0.73 7.89 -10.93
N GLY A 147 -0.28 9.14 -10.81
CA GLY A 147 -0.95 10.30 -11.40
C GLY A 147 -1.16 10.20 -12.92
N ASN A 148 -0.26 9.52 -13.65
CA ASN A 148 -0.36 9.29 -15.10
C ASN A 148 -1.26 8.09 -15.48
N GLY A 149 -1.86 7.40 -14.49
CA GLY A 149 -2.73 6.25 -14.68
C GLY A 149 -2.02 4.89 -14.71
N LYS A 150 -0.69 4.86 -14.62
CA LYS A 150 0.07 3.61 -14.48
C LYS A 150 -0.27 2.92 -13.17
N LYS A 151 -0.34 1.58 -13.17
CA LYS A 151 -0.80 0.82 -12.00
C LYS A 151 0.13 -0.33 -11.67
N ASN A 152 0.26 -0.56 -10.36
CA ASN A 152 0.84 -1.77 -9.79
C ASN A 152 -0.04 -2.31 -8.66
N THR A 153 0.12 -3.59 -8.34
CA THR A 153 -0.66 -4.23 -7.28
C THR A 153 0.27 -5.02 -6.36
N TYR A 154 0.26 -4.68 -5.07
CA TYR A 154 0.90 -5.46 -4.04
C TYR A 154 -0.08 -6.49 -3.49
N THR A 155 0.38 -7.71 -3.31
CA THR A 155 -0.38 -8.80 -2.70
C THR A 155 0.25 -9.14 -1.34
N VAL A 156 -0.52 -9.04 -0.28
CA VAL A 156 -0.14 -9.50 1.06
C VAL A 156 -0.94 -10.76 1.37
N ALA A 157 -0.27 -11.91 1.38
CA ALA A 157 -0.86 -13.20 1.68
C ALA A 157 -0.63 -13.53 3.15
N TYR A 158 -1.69 -13.92 3.87
CA TYR A 158 -1.60 -14.37 5.25
C TYR A 158 -1.51 -15.87 5.32
N GLU A 159 -0.58 -16.37 6.11
CA GLU A 159 -0.40 -17.76 6.43
C GLU A 159 -0.51 -17.96 7.94
N ILE A 160 -1.53 -18.67 8.39
CA ILE A 160 -1.68 -19.01 9.81
C ILE A 160 -0.81 -20.23 10.06
N LEU A 161 0.17 -20.07 10.96
CA LEU A 161 1.03 -21.15 11.38
C LEU A 161 0.20 -22.26 12.03
N GLN A 162 0.56 -23.50 11.79
CA GLN A 162 -0.06 -24.64 12.44
C GLN A 162 0.72 -24.98 13.70
N SER A 163 -0.01 -25.45 14.71
CA SER A 163 0.63 -25.99 15.90
C SER A 163 1.45 -27.24 15.54
N THR A 164 2.61 -27.36 16.14
CA THR A 164 3.47 -28.54 16.07
C THR A 164 3.44 -29.32 17.39
N ILE A 165 2.58 -28.92 18.35
CA ILE A 165 2.43 -29.62 19.64
C ILE A 165 1.52 -30.82 19.43
N ASP A 166 2.09 -32.01 19.51
CA ASP A 166 1.44 -33.31 19.34
C ASP A 166 1.28 -34.07 20.66
N THR A 167 1.48 -33.39 21.80
CA THR A 167 1.43 -33.97 23.12
C THR A 167 0.27 -33.43 23.96
N LEU A 168 -0.18 -34.21 24.92
CA LEU A 168 -1.18 -33.80 25.91
C LEU A 168 -0.52 -33.03 27.07
N GLN A 169 -1.27 -32.13 27.67
CA GLN A 169 -0.84 -31.47 28.90
C GLN A 169 -1.05 -32.37 30.14
N MET A 170 -2.14 -33.16 30.17
CA MET A 170 -2.49 -34.04 31.26
C MET A 170 -3.51 -35.09 30.80
N ILE A 171 -3.47 -36.27 31.42
CA ILE A 171 -4.52 -37.29 31.36
C ILE A 171 -5.17 -37.40 32.71
N TYR A 172 -6.47 -37.58 32.77
CA TYR A 172 -7.27 -37.78 33.98
C TYR A 172 -7.99 -39.10 33.93
N ILE A 173 -8.14 -39.72 35.07
CA ILE A 173 -8.83 -40.99 35.29
C ILE A 173 -9.92 -40.76 36.30
N GLY A 174 -11.18 -40.73 35.88
CA GLY A 174 -12.25 -40.20 36.71
C GLY A 174 -11.95 -38.76 37.10
N PRO A 175 -12.05 -38.39 38.41
CA PRO A 175 -11.79 -37.03 38.86
C PRO A 175 -10.29 -36.70 39.03
N ASP A 176 -9.41 -37.73 39.03
CA ASP A 176 -8.02 -37.58 39.42
C ASP A 176 -7.07 -37.46 38.21
N SER A 177 -6.04 -36.64 38.33
CA SER A 177 -4.96 -36.59 37.35
C SER A 177 -4.11 -37.88 37.41
N LEU A 178 -3.70 -38.36 36.21
CA LEU A 178 -2.80 -39.52 36.13
C LEU A 178 -1.47 -39.22 36.81
N THR A 179 -1.22 -39.93 37.91
CA THR A 179 0.03 -39.76 38.66
C THR A 179 1.23 -40.19 37.83
N GLY A 180 2.27 -39.33 37.79
CA GLY A 180 3.46 -39.60 37.01
C GLY A 180 3.28 -39.37 35.51
N PHE A 181 2.23 -38.63 35.10
CA PHE A 181 2.07 -38.22 33.69
C PHE A 181 3.27 -37.42 33.21
N VAL A 182 3.79 -37.79 32.05
CA VAL A 182 4.85 -37.10 31.32
C VAL A 182 4.44 -37.01 29.83
N ALA A 183 4.38 -35.82 29.26
CA ALA A 183 3.82 -35.57 27.95
C ALA A 183 4.41 -36.44 26.81
N ASN A 184 5.68 -36.81 26.91
CA ASN A 184 6.36 -37.65 25.91
C ASN A 184 6.28 -39.16 26.18
N THR A 185 5.56 -39.59 27.23
CA THR A 185 5.31 -41.01 27.53
C THR A 185 3.99 -41.40 26.87
N LEU A 186 4.04 -42.34 25.94
CA LEU A 186 2.88 -42.70 25.13
C LEU A 186 2.10 -43.90 25.68
N GLU A 187 2.62 -44.57 26.68
CA GLU A 187 2.01 -45.78 27.29
C GLU A 187 1.98 -45.69 28.84
N TYR A 188 0.83 -45.89 29.41
CA TYR A 188 0.60 -45.91 30.84
C TYR A 188 -0.18 -47.17 31.25
N ASN A 189 0.32 -47.86 32.29
CA ASN A 189 -0.36 -48.99 32.88
C ASN A 189 -1.11 -48.54 34.13
N ILE A 190 -2.41 -48.74 34.15
CA ILE A 190 -3.28 -48.34 35.25
C ILE A 190 -3.81 -49.60 35.94
N ASN A 191 -3.48 -49.78 37.23
CA ASN A 191 -3.97 -50.89 38.00
C ASN A 191 -5.29 -50.52 38.66
N LEU A 192 -6.35 -51.30 38.41
CA LEU A 192 -7.62 -51.17 39.07
C LEU A 192 -7.57 -51.89 40.43
N ALA A 193 -8.35 -51.44 41.40
CA ALA A 193 -8.44 -52.07 42.69
C ALA A 193 -9.08 -53.49 42.60
N PRO A 194 -8.69 -54.42 43.41
CA PRO A 194 -9.32 -55.73 43.42
C PRO A 194 -10.83 -55.65 43.68
N GLY A 195 -11.61 -56.14 42.69
CA GLY A 195 -13.07 -56.10 42.71
C GLY A 195 -13.70 -55.03 41.84
N ASP A 196 -12.94 -54.11 41.28
CA ASP A 196 -13.43 -53.15 40.33
C ASP A 196 -13.80 -53.85 39.01
N THR A 197 -15.05 -53.71 38.62
CA THR A 197 -15.58 -54.26 37.34
C THR A 197 -15.82 -53.19 36.29
N ILE A 198 -15.63 -51.91 36.66
CA ILE A 198 -15.91 -50.77 35.79
C ILE A 198 -14.59 -50.07 35.51
N VAL A 199 -14.28 -49.88 34.21
CA VAL A 199 -13.15 -49.05 33.78
C VAL A 199 -13.54 -47.59 34.00
N PRO A 200 -12.71 -46.80 34.73
CA PRO A 200 -13.00 -45.37 34.91
C PRO A 200 -12.97 -44.61 33.58
N GLU A 201 -13.74 -43.55 33.52
CA GLU A 201 -13.73 -42.64 32.41
C GLU A 201 -12.35 -41.95 32.27
N ILE A 202 -11.86 -41.86 31.05
CA ILE A 202 -10.59 -41.18 30.75
C ILE A 202 -10.88 -39.92 29.99
N TRP A 203 -10.32 -38.82 30.46
CA TRP A 203 -10.34 -37.56 29.76
C TRP A 203 -8.96 -36.91 29.79
N TRP A 204 -8.75 -35.89 28.97
CA TRP A 204 -7.43 -35.28 28.82
C TRP A 204 -7.52 -33.79 28.71
N LYS A 205 -6.41 -33.12 29.00
CA LYS A 205 -6.16 -31.72 28.68
C LYS A 205 -5.15 -31.64 27.54
N GLU A 206 -5.51 -30.95 26.52
CA GLU A 206 -4.69 -30.75 25.34
C GLU A 206 -3.45 -29.93 25.66
N GLY A 207 -2.33 -30.23 25.00
CA GLY A 207 -1.07 -29.52 25.19
C GLY A 207 -1.10 -28.14 24.58
N ASP A 208 -2.02 -27.94 23.64
CA ASP A 208 -2.22 -26.71 22.90
C ASP A 208 -3.72 -26.41 22.77
N ALA A 209 -4.09 -25.17 22.58
CA ALA A 209 -5.48 -24.75 22.42
C ALA A 209 -6.13 -25.19 21.09
N TYR A 210 -5.35 -25.72 20.16
CA TYR A 210 -5.77 -26.02 18.77
C TYR A 210 -5.49 -27.47 18.31
N PRO A 211 -5.20 -28.45 19.14
CA PRO A 211 -4.98 -29.82 18.71
C PRO A 211 -6.31 -30.44 18.26
N THR A 212 -6.22 -31.31 17.28
CA THR A 212 -7.35 -32.17 16.89
C THR A 212 -7.16 -33.53 17.54
N VAL A 213 -7.62 -33.70 18.76
CA VAL A 213 -7.61 -34.98 19.46
C VAL A 213 -8.92 -35.73 19.17
N ARG A 214 -8.83 -36.93 18.59
CA ARG A 214 -9.98 -37.80 18.36
C ARG A 214 -9.89 -39.01 19.27
N GLN A 215 -10.95 -39.25 20.05
CA GLN A 215 -11.13 -40.48 20.78
C GLN A 215 -11.51 -41.59 19.78
N GLN A 216 -10.81 -42.72 19.80
CA GLN A 216 -11.13 -43.90 19.01
C GLN A 216 -12.03 -44.85 19.80
#